data_3eea32d937b74dd9290307bc9986c8e1
#
_entry.id   3eea32d937b74dd9290307bc9986c8e1
#
_cell.length_a   1.000
_cell.length_b   1.000
_cell.length_c   1.000
_cell.angle_alpha   90.00
_cell.angle_beta   90.00
_cell.angle_gamma   90.00
#
_symmetry.space_group_name_H-M   'P 1'
#
loop_
_entity.id
_entity.type
_entity.pdbx_description
1 polymer ?
#
loop_
_entity_poly.entity_id
_entity_poly.type
_entity_poly.pdbx_seq_one_letter_code
_entity_poly.pdbx_strand_id
1 'polypeptide(L)'
;MIVKDDSEIKEFKESLYSVLPHVQFAQITSSGKKTAEIKALIESTRGMFPNLEIDYTHLPWTNDFSVQRNHSFSRVPKDTTYIYWQDADDILIGGEYLKELAEKAYNGGKDVVFLAYWYGCRFEGKPSVQNFREVEIEHYRERLIKPGVIEWKGRLHETPVPVTGQKNNYTKFPYHEKDRPMAVMHTASTKDSLEKMTRNQKILEFQLKEEREKGEADPRTLLYLMKIYAELGGDLLKTCIEMGEEYLTKSGWDEERSNCYDLMAICSTKMNKNYEAIKYLHASISEYPHQPLHYVRLALSYFNVGRSRESRHWLEMAGGMDLDKKTAGISNPKELKILFAQLTLKLKYQIDKDVDGAVKAANLLYQEQPIEENKENLLFLMDRQDLKNASENTLSLLNYLSNIGETKAIEPILNSLPLAISEQPFAINHRQKATQPRIWGDNEICYFANFGQKHFEKWDSKSLEKGIGGSETAVIELSKEWARKGYKVTVYGDPLHMGEYEGVTYLPWYYFNKGDKFSTFIQWRGASLAPLVKSKKFIVDLHDVVAQVDYSQEIINAIDVVIFKSQYHANMLPNLPDEKIQVISNGIILYD
;
A
#
# COMPACT_ATOMS: atom_id res chain seq x y z
N MET A 1 -15.06 18.31 -33.43
CA MET A 1 -15.00 17.14 -32.53
C MET A 1 -14.76 15.87 -33.34
N ILE A 2 -14.04 14.92 -32.76
CA ILE A 2 -13.87 13.58 -33.32
C ILE A 2 -14.54 12.59 -32.38
N VAL A 3 -15.30 11.63 -32.93
CA VAL A 3 -15.97 10.56 -32.20
C VAL A 3 -15.74 9.23 -32.92
N LYS A 4 -15.53 8.16 -32.16
CA LYS A 4 -15.31 6.83 -32.76
C LYS A 4 -16.60 6.30 -33.41
N ASP A 5 -17.53 5.85 -32.62
CA ASP A 5 -18.82 5.27 -33.06
C ASP A 5 -19.87 5.30 -31.94
N ASP A 6 -20.99 4.62 -32.13
CA ASP A 6 -22.09 4.58 -31.15
C ASP A 6 -21.69 4.04 -29.75
N SER A 7 -20.53 3.39 -29.62
CA SER A 7 -20.00 2.95 -28.30
C SER A 7 -19.62 4.12 -27.37
N GLU A 8 -19.41 5.30 -27.92
CA GLU A 8 -19.07 6.54 -27.18
C GLU A 8 -20.27 7.52 -27.08
N ILE A 9 -21.48 7.08 -27.42
CA ILE A 9 -22.65 7.97 -27.57
C ILE A 9 -23.00 8.76 -26.31
N LYS A 10 -22.80 8.16 -25.11
CA LYS A 10 -23.09 8.81 -23.84
C LYS A 10 -22.14 9.94 -23.56
N GLU A 11 -20.85 9.65 -23.60
CA GLU A 11 -19.76 10.62 -23.36
C GLU A 11 -19.83 11.71 -24.43
N PHE A 12 -19.99 11.32 -25.68
CA PHE A 12 -20.12 12.25 -26.80
C PHE A 12 -21.30 13.23 -26.64
N LYS A 13 -22.44 12.77 -26.14
CA LYS A 13 -23.61 13.63 -25.89
C LYS A 13 -23.28 14.68 -24.80
N GLU A 14 -22.70 14.27 -23.72
CA GLU A 14 -22.31 15.17 -22.61
C GLU A 14 -21.27 16.19 -23.10
N SER A 15 -20.24 15.73 -23.80
CA SER A 15 -19.22 16.56 -24.43
C SER A 15 -19.81 17.59 -25.39
N LEU A 16 -20.65 17.13 -26.33
CA LEU A 16 -21.28 17.96 -27.35
C LEU A 16 -22.09 19.11 -26.71
N TYR A 17 -22.94 18.78 -25.73
CA TYR A 17 -23.80 19.77 -25.07
C TYR A 17 -23.05 20.73 -24.15
N SER A 18 -21.83 20.42 -23.75
CA SER A 18 -20.97 21.35 -22.99
C SER A 18 -20.44 22.51 -23.83
N VAL A 19 -20.39 22.34 -25.17
CA VAL A 19 -19.78 23.34 -26.08
C VAL A 19 -20.76 24.00 -27.04
N LEU A 20 -21.80 23.28 -27.50
CA LEU A 20 -22.70 23.80 -28.54
C LEU A 20 -23.38 25.14 -28.23
N PRO A 21 -23.75 25.46 -26.96
CA PRO A 21 -24.33 26.77 -26.63
C PRO A 21 -23.36 27.95 -26.84
N HIS A 22 -22.08 27.69 -27.03
CA HIS A 22 -21.02 28.68 -27.00
C HIS A 22 -20.30 28.89 -28.35
N VAL A 23 -20.75 28.18 -29.41
CA VAL A 23 -20.15 28.22 -30.76
C VAL A 23 -21.19 28.54 -31.81
N GLN A 24 -20.78 29.00 -33.01
CA GLN A 24 -21.65 29.32 -34.13
C GLN A 24 -21.69 28.23 -35.19
N PHE A 25 -20.65 27.36 -35.21
CA PHE A 25 -20.52 26.26 -36.14
C PHE A 25 -19.93 25.05 -35.41
N ALA A 26 -20.41 23.86 -35.70
CA ALA A 26 -19.87 22.63 -35.12
C ALA A 26 -19.52 21.64 -36.24
N GLN A 27 -18.23 21.22 -36.27
CA GLN A 27 -17.77 20.13 -37.12
C GLN A 27 -17.63 18.85 -36.30
N ILE A 28 -18.30 17.78 -36.75
CA ILE A 28 -18.27 16.45 -36.13
C ILE A 28 -17.78 15.43 -37.15
N THR A 29 -16.73 14.68 -36.78
CA THR A 29 -16.21 13.60 -37.64
C THR A 29 -16.31 12.28 -36.89
N SER A 30 -17.03 11.30 -37.42
CA SER A 30 -17.04 9.93 -36.90
C SER A 30 -16.06 9.03 -37.68
N SER A 31 -15.53 7.98 -37.03
CA SER A 31 -14.52 7.12 -37.66
C SER A 31 -14.86 5.62 -37.63
N GLY A 32 -15.75 5.16 -36.75
CA GLY A 32 -16.13 3.76 -36.61
C GLY A 32 -17.28 3.33 -37.54
N LYS A 33 -17.59 2.05 -37.50
CA LYS A 33 -18.60 1.45 -38.43
C LYS A 33 -20.05 1.67 -38.01
N LYS A 34 -20.31 1.77 -36.69
CA LYS A 34 -21.67 1.94 -36.15
C LYS A 34 -21.87 3.40 -35.76
N THR A 35 -22.67 4.14 -36.52
CA THR A 35 -22.88 5.59 -36.34
C THR A 35 -24.35 6.01 -36.43
N ALA A 36 -25.27 5.07 -36.25
CA ALA A 36 -26.70 5.35 -36.35
C ALA A 36 -27.20 6.24 -35.20
N GLU A 37 -26.76 5.96 -33.96
CA GLU A 37 -27.13 6.74 -32.78
C GLU A 37 -26.48 8.13 -32.80
N ILE A 38 -25.24 8.23 -33.26
CA ILE A 38 -24.54 9.52 -33.45
C ILE A 38 -25.34 10.38 -34.44
N LYS A 39 -25.76 9.82 -35.59
CA LYS A 39 -26.56 10.55 -36.58
C LYS A 39 -27.89 11.00 -36.01
N ALA A 40 -28.59 10.12 -35.29
CA ALA A 40 -29.86 10.45 -34.65
C ALA A 40 -29.68 11.56 -33.58
N LEU A 41 -28.62 11.51 -32.80
CA LEU A 41 -28.28 12.56 -31.84
C LEU A 41 -28.03 13.91 -32.56
N ILE A 42 -27.27 13.92 -33.65
CA ILE A 42 -27.01 15.14 -34.42
C ILE A 42 -28.29 15.73 -34.98
N GLU A 43 -29.19 14.91 -35.57
CA GLU A 43 -30.48 15.39 -36.08
C GLU A 43 -31.38 15.97 -34.97
N SER A 44 -31.43 15.31 -33.82
CA SER A 44 -32.16 15.86 -32.67
C SER A 44 -31.54 17.16 -32.15
N THR A 45 -30.22 17.27 -32.19
CA THR A 45 -29.48 18.46 -31.78
C THR A 45 -29.73 19.66 -32.71
N ARG A 46 -29.82 19.43 -34.02
CA ARG A 46 -30.21 20.48 -34.99
C ARG A 46 -31.58 21.07 -34.68
N GLY A 47 -32.54 20.23 -34.24
CA GLY A 47 -33.84 20.69 -33.77
C GLY A 47 -33.80 21.55 -32.51
N MET A 48 -32.89 21.27 -31.60
CA MET A 48 -32.69 22.03 -30.34
C MET A 48 -31.93 23.34 -30.52
N PHE A 49 -31.04 23.40 -31.50
CA PHE A 49 -30.20 24.56 -31.80
C PHE A 49 -30.37 25.02 -33.24
N PRO A 50 -31.55 25.59 -33.62
CA PRO A 50 -31.87 25.86 -35.02
C PRO A 50 -30.97 26.94 -35.67
N ASN A 51 -30.28 27.75 -34.89
CA ASN A 51 -29.34 28.80 -35.37
C ASN A 51 -27.88 28.32 -35.44
N LEU A 52 -27.63 27.05 -35.06
CA LEU A 52 -26.31 26.46 -35.08
C LEU A 52 -26.13 25.60 -36.33
N GLU A 53 -25.15 25.92 -37.12
CA GLU A 53 -24.78 25.08 -38.26
C GLU A 53 -23.93 23.89 -37.78
N ILE A 54 -24.41 22.65 -38.09
CA ILE A 54 -23.70 21.42 -37.73
C ILE A 54 -23.33 20.66 -39.01
N ASP A 55 -22.03 20.59 -39.32
CA ASP A 55 -21.52 19.72 -40.39
C ASP A 55 -21.11 18.36 -39.78
N TYR A 56 -21.60 17.30 -40.38
CA TYR A 56 -21.28 15.94 -39.97
C TYR A 56 -20.63 15.19 -41.12
N THR A 57 -19.45 14.59 -40.85
CA THR A 57 -18.73 13.76 -41.82
C THR A 57 -18.36 12.41 -41.22
N HIS A 58 -18.19 11.44 -42.09
CA HIS A 58 -17.65 10.13 -41.72
C HIS A 58 -16.35 9.91 -42.47
N LEU A 59 -15.26 9.73 -41.72
CA LEU A 59 -13.96 9.38 -42.25
C LEU A 59 -13.51 8.07 -41.60
N PRO A 60 -13.39 6.96 -42.34
CA PRO A 60 -12.99 5.68 -41.80
C PRO A 60 -11.68 5.76 -41.04
N TRP A 61 -11.58 5.03 -39.94
CA TRP A 61 -10.39 5.00 -39.10
C TRP A 61 -9.17 4.41 -39.82
N THR A 62 -8.07 5.13 -39.84
CA THR A 62 -6.81 4.78 -40.52
C THR A 62 -5.66 4.50 -39.56
N ASN A 63 -5.92 4.30 -38.26
CA ASN A 63 -4.91 4.23 -37.21
C ASN A 63 -4.05 5.50 -37.11
N ASP A 64 -4.68 6.64 -37.33
CA ASP A 64 -4.01 7.94 -37.34
C ASP A 64 -4.98 9.04 -36.89
N PHE A 65 -4.74 9.56 -35.68
CA PHE A 65 -5.55 10.65 -35.13
C PHE A 65 -5.30 11.97 -35.84
N SER A 66 -4.07 12.22 -36.33
CA SER A 66 -3.76 13.46 -37.03
C SER A 66 -4.56 13.62 -38.33
N VAL A 67 -4.78 12.53 -39.06
CA VAL A 67 -5.63 12.51 -40.27
C VAL A 67 -7.07 12.88 -39.93
N GLN A 68 -7.63 12.32 -38.86
CA GLN A 68 -9.00 12.63 -38.42
C GLN A 68 -9.12 14.10 -38.01
N ARG A 69 -8.14 14.60 -37.25
CA ARG A 69 -8.15 15.97 -36.74
C ARG A 69 -7.93 16.99 -37.86
N ASN A 70 -6.97 16.76 -38.76
CA ASN A 70 -6.75 17.62 -39.93
C ASN A 70 -8.00 17.65 -40.84
N HIS A 71 -8.65 16.50 -41.07
CA HIS A 71 -9.92 16.45 -41.80
C HIS A 71 -11.00 17.32 -41.13
N SER A 72 -11.19 17.16 -39.80
CA SER A 72 -12.17 17.97 -39.07
C SER A 72 -11.83 19.47 -39.14
N PHE A 73 -10.56 19.87 -39.03
CA PHE A 73 -10.12 21.26 -39.13
C PHE A 73 -10.30 21.83 -40.55
N SER A 74 -10.15 21.02 -41.60
CA SER A 74 -10.32 21.48 -43.00
C SER A 74 -11.76 21.78 -43.37
N ARG A 75 -12.73 21.36 -42.55
CA ARG A 75 -14.16 21.50 -42.81
C ARG A 75 -14.77 22.76 -42.22
N VAL A 76 -14.01 23.54 -41.43
CA VAL A 76 -14.56 24.78 -40.84
C VAL A 76 -14.79 25.85 -41.91
N PRO A 77 -15.77 26.75 -41.74
CA PRO A 77 -16.00 27.87 -42.65
C PRO A 77 -14.74 28.76 -42.79
N LYS A 78 -14.59 29.34 -44.00
CA LYS A 78 -13.37 30.16 -44.30
C LYS A 78 -13.24 31.44 -43.46
N ASP A 79 -14.36 31.95 -42.97
CA ASP A 79 -14.47 33.12 -42.12
C ASP A 79 -14.36 32.84 -40.63
N THR A 80 -14.03 31.57 -40.24
CA THR A 80 -13.83 31.16 -38.84
C THR A 80 -12.66 31.93 -38.23
N THR A 81 -12.92 32.60 -37.10
CA THR A 81 -11.87 33.35 -36.37
C THR A 81 -10.98 32.42 -35.56
N TYR A 82 -11.59 31.49 -34.81
CA TYR A 82 -10.90 30.45 -34.05
C TYR A 82 -11.66 29.13 -34.10
N ILE A 83 -10.90 28.02 -34.07
CA ILE A 83 -11.40 26.67 -33.87
C ILE A 83 -11.19 26.32 -32.41
N TYR A 84 -12.26 26.04 -31.67
CA TYR A 84 -12.18 25.31 -30.42
C TYR A 84 -12.34 23.83 -30.72
N TRP A 85 -11.47 22.99 -30.18
CA TRP A 85 -11.57 21.55 -30.38
C TRP A 85 -11.60 20.81 -29.04
N GLN A 86 -12.33 19.69 -28.99
CA GLN A 86 -12.32 18.73 -27.88
C GLN A 86 -12.61 17.32 -28.38
N ASP A 87 -12.21 16.34 -27.58
CA ASP A 87 -12.50 14.93 -27.84
C ASP A 87 -13.90 14.57 -27.35
N ALA A 88 -14.42 13.41 -27.78
CA ALA A 88 -15.78 12.99 -27.44
C ALA A 88 -16.00 12.72 -25.94
N ASP A 89 -14.94 12.55 -25.18
CA ASP A 89 -14.90 12.32 -23.73
C ASP A 89 -14.37 13.52 -22.93
N ASP A 90 -14.38 14.71 -23.53
CA ASP A 90 -14.02 15.97 -22.88
C ASP A 90 -15.28 16.80 -22.55
N ILE A 91 -15.28 17.55 -21.46
CA ILE A 91 -16.32 18.50 -21.07
C ILE A 91 -15.71 19.90 -20.90
N LEU A 92 -16.27 20.86 -21.59
CA LEU A 92 -15.91 22.28 -21.41
C LEU A 92 -16.60 22.83 -20.16
N ILE A 93 -15.83 23.34 -19.21
CA ILE A 93 -16.30 24.06 -18.02
C ILE A 93 -16.08 25.55 -18.23
N GLY A 94 -17.09 26.38 -17.95
CA GLY A 94 -17.02 27.82 -18.15
C GLY A 94 -17.12 28.23 -19.63
N GLY A 95 -17.80 27.44 -20.46
CA GLY A 95 -17.95 27.69 -21.90
C GLY A 95 -18.58 29.02 -22.25
N GLU A 96 -19.35 29.64 -21.36
CA GLU A 96 -19.94 30.99 -21.51
C GLU A 96 -18.89 32.08 -21.75
N TYR A 97 -17.64 31.86 -21.33
CA TYR A 97 -16.51 32.78 -21.53
C TYR A 97 -15.72 32.52 -22.82
N LEU A 98 -16.05 31.45 -23.57
CA LEU A 98 -15.26 31.02 -24.73
C LEU A 98 -15.19 32.10 -25.82
N LYS A 99 -16.32 32.76 -26.13
CA LYS A 99 -16.40 33.81 -27.14
C LYS A 99 -15.56 35.01 -26.75
N GLU A 100 -15.68 35.46 -25.51
CA GLU A 100 -14.93 36.59 -24.99
C GLU A 100 -13.42 36.31 -24.99
N LEU A 101 -13.01 35.10 -24.65
CA LEU A 101 -11.63 34.67 -24.73
C LEU A 101 -11.10 34.70 -26.18
N ALA A 102 -11.90 34.23 -27.14
CA ALA A 102 -11.52 34.28 -28.55
C ALA A 102 -11.36 35.70 -29.06
N GLU A 103 -12.26 36.63 -28.69
CA GLU A 103 -12.16 38.07 -29.00
C GLU A 103 -10.90 38.70 -28.38
N LYS A 104 -10.62 38.43 -27.11
CA LYS A 104 -9.42 38.91 -26.41
C LYS A 104 -8.14 38.41 -27.06
N ALA A 105 -8.13 37.12 -27.44
CA ALA A 105 -7.00 36.50 -28.12
C ALA A 105 -6.78 37.10 -29.53
N TYR A 106 -7.86 37.36 -30.27
CA TYR A 106 -7.81 37.97 -31.58
C TYR A 106 -7.22 39.38 -31.50
N ASN A 107 -7.73 40.21 -30.59
CA ASN A 107 -7.26 41.57 -30.38
C ASN A 107 -5.80 41.64 -29.89
N GLY A 108 -5.38 40.59 -29.14
CA GLY A 108 -4.00 40.40 -28.69
C GLY A 108 -3.06 39.78 -29.71
N GLY A 109 -3.52 39.51 -30.94
CA GLY A 109 -2.73 38.92 -32.01
C GLY A 109 -2.26 37.48 -31.71
N LYS A 110 -3.03 36.73 -30.92
CA LYS A 110 -2.67 35.34 -30.55
C LYS A 110 -3.17 34.34 -31.59
N ASP A 111 -2.34 33.38 -31.94
CA ASP A 111 -2.67 32.33 -32.92
C ASP A 111 -3.19 31.06 -32.24
N VAL A 112 -2.66 30.77 -31.04
CA VAL A 112 -3.01 29.59 -30.24
C VAL A 112 -3.17 29.96 -28.78
N VAL A 113 -4.29 29.52 -28.16
CA VAL A 113 -4.57 29.70 -26.74
C VAL A 113 -4.63 28.34 -26.05
N PHE A 114 -3.86 28.19 -25.00
CA PHE A 114 -3.82 27.01 -24.15
C PHE A 114 -4.82 27.16 -23.01
N LEU A 115 -5.71 26.18 -22.82
CA LEU A 115 -6.60 26.07 -21.67
C LEU A 115 -6.12 24.98 -20.72
N ALA A 116 -6.48 25.13 -19.44
CA ALA A 116 -6.28 24.07 -18.46
C ALA A 116 -7.04 22.79 -18.88
N TYR A 117 -6.37 21.65 -18.78
CA TYR A 117 -6.91 20.36 -19.13
C TYR A 117 -6.71 19.40 -17.94
N TRP A 118 -7.83 18.89 -17.42
CA TRP A 118 -7.91 18.20 -16.15
C TRP A 118 -8.28 16.73 -16.32
N TYR A 119 -7.54 15.85 -15.62
CA TYR A 119 -7.82 14.42 -15.52
C TYR A 119 -8.10 14.01 -14.07
N GLY A 120 -8.91 12.95 -13.88
CA GLY A 120 -9.20 12.39 -12.58
C GLY A 120 -9.90 13.37 -11.64
N CYS A 121 -10.89 14.11 -12.19
CA CYS A 121 -11.55 15.19 -11.47
C CYS A 121 -12.62 14.68 -10.52
N ARG A 122 -12.70 15.28 -9.32
CA ARG A 122 -13.82 15.14 -8.40
C ARG A 122 -14.42 16.50 -8.10
N PHE A 123 -15.75 16.56 -8.07
CA PHE A 123 -16.51 17.78 -7.85
C PHE A 123 -17.51 17.62 -6.73
N GLU A 124 -17.83 18.72 -6.05
CA GLU A 124 -18.95 18.83 -5.15
C GLU A 124 -20.15 19.42 -5.90
N GLY A 125 -21.04 18.56 -6.40
CA GLY A 125 -22.16 18.93 -7.26
C GLY A 125 -21.81 18.95 -8.75
N LYS A 126 -22.38 19.90 -9.50
CA LYS A 126 -22.09 20.04 -10.95
C LYS A 126 -20.65 20.47 -11.19
N PRO A 127 -19.94 19.91 -12.20
CA PRO A 127 -18.59 20.33 -12.53
C PRO A 127 -18.48 21.83 -12.80
N SER A 128 -17.60 22.51 -12.06
CA SER A 128 -17.22 23.91 -12.27
C SER A 128 -15.82 24.17 -11.73
N VAL A 129 -15.18 25.25 -12.17
CA VAL A 129 -13.85 25.62 -11.67
C VAL A 129 -13.86 26.12 -10.22
N GLN A 130 -15.03 26.39 -9.63
CA GLN A 130 -15.17 26.83 -8.25
C GLN A 130 -15.43 25.67 -7.28
N ASN A 131 -15.96 24.54 -7.74
CA ASN A 131 -16.39 23.44 -6.88
C ASN A 131 -15.66 22.12 -7.09
N PHE A 132 -14.51 22.13 -7.80
CA PHE A 132 -13.67 20.94 -7.83
C PHE A 132 -13.02 20.68 -6.46
N ARG A 133 -12.90 19.41 -6.09
CA ARG A 133 -12.26 18.95 -4.85
C ARG A 133 -10.89 18.38 -5.11
N GLU A 134 -10.74 17.71 -6.22
CA GLU A 134 -9.50 17.03 -6.60
C GLU A 134 -9.34 17.06 -8.11
N VAL A 135 -8.12 17.32 -8.57
CA VAL A 135 -7.68 17.13 -9.95
C VAL A 135 -6.38 16.35 -9.87
N GLU A 136 -6.39 15.09 -10.34
CA GLU A 136 -5.20 14.23 -10.26
C GLU A 136 -4.07 14.75 -11.14
N ILE A 137 -4.38 15.10 -12.39
CA ILE A 137 -3.40 15.61 -13.34
C ILE A 137 -3.94 16.90 -14.00
N GLU A 138 -3.13 17.92 -13.99
CA GLU A 138 -3.41 19.18 -14.67
C GLU A 138 -2.26 19.52 -15.61
N HIS A 139 -2.61 19.84 -16.84
CA HIS A 139 -1.70 20.48 -17.79
C HIS A 139 -2.46 21.42 -18.70
N TYR A 140 -1.76 22.12 -19.56
CA TYR A 140 -2.36 23.05 -20.51
C TYR A 140 -2.30 22.46 -21.91
N ARG A 141 -3.45 22.50 -22.63
CA ARG A 141 -3.56 22.06 -24.03
C ARG A 141 -4.01 23.22 -24.91
N GLU A 142 -3.51 23.20 -26.12
CA GLU A 142 -3.86 24.10 -27.21
C GLU A 142 -5.33 23.90 -27.64
N ARG A 143 -6.27 24.68 -27.11
CA ARG A 143 -7.71 24.46 -27.31
C ARG A 143 -8.39 25.46 -28.23
N LEU A 144 -7.87 26.71 -28.34
CA LEU A 144 -8.30 27.66 -29.36
C LEU A 144 -7.17 27.90 -30.36
N ILE A 145 -7.46 27.72 -31.65
CA ILE A 145 -6.46 27.76 -32.72
C ILE A 145 -7.04 28.50 -33.92
N LYS A 146 -6.31 29.51 -34.45
CA LYS A 146 -6.68 30.13 -35.72
C LYS A 146 -6.63 29.11 -36.87
N PRO A 147 -7.59 29.15 -37.80
CA PRO A 147 -7.53 28.28 -38.98
C PRO A 147 -6.25 28.47 -39.78
N GLY A 148 -5.66 27.38 -40.27
CA GLY A 148 -4.53 27.40 -41.19
C GLY A 148 -3.17 27.75 -40.58
N VAL A 149 -3.06 27.96 -39.26
CA VAL A 149 -1.75 28.28 -38.61
C VAL A 149 -0.99 27.04 -38.15
N ILE A 150 -1.68 25.89 -38.01
CA ILE A 150 -1.06 24.61 -37.60
C ILE A 150 -1.53 23.47 -38.50
N GLU A 151 -0.75 22.41 -38.49
CA GLU A 151 -1.06 21.08 -38.99
C GLU A 151 -0.82 20.06 -37.88
N TRP A 152 -1.74 19.11 -37.72
CA TRP A 152 -1.58 18.02 -36.76
C TRP A 152 -0.66 16.95 -37.34
N LYS A 153 0.36 16.53 -36.56
CA LYS A 153 1.30 15.46 -36.92
C LYS A 153 1.43 14.42 -35.81
N GLY A 154 1.70 13.18 -36.20
CA GLY A 154 1.78 12.02 -35.34
C GLY A 154 0.49 11.20 -35.32
N ARG A 155 0.62 9.89 -35.44
CA ARG A 155 -0.54 8.97 -35.48
C ARG A 155 -1.25 8.86 -34.13
N LEU A 156 -0.48 8.93 -33.06
CA LEU A 156 -0.96 8.92 -31.69
C LEU A 156 -0.22 10.01 -30.91
N HIS A 157 -0.90 10.65 -29.95
CA HIS A 157 -0.38 11.83 -29.24
C HIS A 157 0.02 12.94 -30.21
N GLU A 158 -0.84 13.18 -31.19
CA GLU A 158 -0.63 14.15 -32.24
C GLU A 158 -0.31 15.55 -31.70
N THR A 159 0.61 16.20 -32.37
CA THR A 159 1.10 17.53 -31.97
C THR A 159 0.72 18.55 -33.03
N PRO A 160 0.20 19.74 -32.66
CA PRO A 160 0.01 20.83 -33.61
C PRO A 160 1.39 21.45 -33.92
N VAL A 161 1.80 21.34 -35.15
CA VAL A 161 3.04 21.96 -35.65
C VAL A 161 2.70 23.19 -36.49
N PRO A 162 3.47 24.27 -36.42
CA PRO A 162 3.26 25.42 -37.31
C PRO A 162 3.31 24.99 -38.80
N VAL A 163 2.42 25.53 -39.59
CA VAL A 163 2.53 25.38 -41.04
C VAL A 163 3.86 25.97 -41.50
N THR A 164 4.52 25.34 -42.45
CA THR A 164 5.88 25.67 -42.91
C THR A 164 6.04 27.18 -43.16
N GLY A 165 7.07 27.78 -42.57
CA GLY A 165 7.38 29.19 -42.69
C GLY A 165 6.62 30.14 -41.74
N GLN A 166 5.75 29.64 -40.91
CA GLN A 166 5.02 30.45 -39.92
C GLN A 166 5.62 30.35 -38.52
N LYS A 167 5.54 31.45 -37.76
CA LYS A 167 5.83 31.47 -36.31
C LYS A 167 4.52 31.82 -35.59
N ASN A 168 4.00 30.89 -34.81
CA ASN A 168 2.77 31.12 -34.10
C ASN A 168 2.97 31.85 -32.78
N ASN A 169 2.03 32.74 -32.44
CA ASN A 169 2.02 33.50 -31.21
C ASN A 169 1.09 32.80 -30.20
N TYR A 170 1.67 32.26 -29.14
CA TYR A 170 0.97 31.45 -28.14
C TYR A 170 0.60 32.27 -26.90
N THR A 171 -0.46 31.88 -26.19
CA THR A 171 -0.78 32.35 -24.84
C THR A 171 -1.43 31.25 -24.02
N LYS A 172 -1.30 31.34 -22.69
CA LYS A 172 -2.04 30.48 -21.73
C LYS A 172 -3.13 31.30 -21.09
N PHE A 173 -4.28 30.66 -20.86
CA PHE A 173 -5.39 31.24 -20.12
C PHE A 173 -5.49 30.55 -18.75
N PRO A 174 -5.24 31.25 -17.64
CA PRO A 174 -5.31 30.65 -16.31
C PRO A 174 -6.76 30.31 -15.94
N TYR A 175 -7.03 29.08 -15.53
CA TYR A 175 -8.40 28.64 -15.16
C TYR A 175 -8.94 29.35 -13.91
N HIS A 176 -8.08 29.91 -13.08
CA HIS A 176 -8.43 30.61 -11.85
C HIS A 176 -8.55 32.13 -12.03
N GLU A 177 -8.61 32.63 -13.26
CA GLU A 177 -8.93 34.03 -13.50
C GLU A 177 -10.31 34.33 -12.88
N LYS A 178 -10.36 35.20 -11.86
CA LYS A 178 -11.51 35.36 -10.95
C LYS A 178 -12.84 35.65 -11.66
N ASP A 179 -12.77 36.35 -12.78
CA ASP A 179 -13.96 36.80 -13.50
C ASP A 179 -14.41 35.85 -14.62
N ARG A 180 -13.56 34.92 -15.05
CA ARG A 180 -13.77 34.06 -16.24
C ARG A 180 -13.15 32.67 -16.09
N PRO A 181 -13.60 31.90 -15.12
CA PRO A 181 -13.01 30.58 -14.86
C PRO A 181 -13.38 29.57 -15.95
N MET A 182 -12.36 28.98 -16.60
CA MET A 182 -12.55 28.03 -17.72
C MET A 182 -11.51 26.89 -17.67
N ALA A 183 -11.98 25.65 -17.88
CA ALA A 183 -11.12 24.49 -18.02
C ALA A 183 -11.79 23.42 -18.93
N VAL A 184 -11.02 22.48 -19.43
CA VAL A 184 -11.52 21.28 -20.13
C VAL A 184 -11.26 20.08 -19.24
N MET A 185 -12.31 19.33 -18.92
CA MET A 185 -12.24 18.13 -18.09
C MET A 185 -12.31 16.89 -18.98
N HIS A 186 -11.35 15.97 -18.80
CA HIS A 186 -11.39 14.64 -19.41
C HIS A 186 -12.18 13.68 -18.52
N THR A 187 -13.21 13.04 -19.08
CA THR A 187 -14.12 12.18 -18.32
C THR A 187 -13.72 10.72 -18.28
N ALA A 188 -12.82 10.28 -19.19
CA ALA A 188 -12.33 8.92 -19.20
C ALA A 188 -11.42 8.61 -18.00
N SER A 189 -11.31 7.33 -17.65
CA SER A 189 -10.40 6.87 -16.60
C SER A 189 -8.96 7.27 -16.90
N THR A 190 -8.24 7.73 -15.89
CA THR A 190 -6.79 8.01 -15.97
C THR A 190 -5.96 6.76 -16.25
N LYS A 191 -6.51 5.55 -15.99
CA LYS A 191 -5.87 4.26 -16.28
C LYS A 191 -6.29 3.76 -17.65
N ASP A 192 -5.32 3.54 -18.51
CA ASP A 192 -5.55 2.90 -19.80
C ASP A 192 -5.96 1.44 -19.61
N SER A 193 -7.04 1.03 -20.30
CA SER A 193 -7.40 -0.39 -20.38
C SER A 193 -6.35 -1.16 -21.19
N LEU A 194 -6.20 -2.46 -20.91
CA LEU A 194 -5.31 -3.33 -21.69
C LEU A 194 -5.60 -3.28 -23.19
N GLU A 195 -6.86 -3.18 -23.58
CA GLU A 195 -7.29 -3.03 -24.97
C GLU A 195 -6.76 -1.71 -25.58
N LYS A 196 -6.91 -0.60 -24.86
CA LYS A 196 -6.42 0.72 -25.28
C LYS A 196 -4.89 0.72 -25.41
N MET A 197 -4.18 0.15 -24.43
CA MET A 197 -2.72 0.03 -24.48
C MET A 197 -2.24 -0.82 -25.66
N THR A 198 -2.88 -1.97 -25.92
CA THR A 198 -2.54 -2.84 -27.04
C THR A 198 -2.79 -2.18 -28.41
N ARG A 199 -3.89 -1.43 -28.52
CA ARG A 199 -4.17 -0.61 -29.71
C ARG A 199 -3.09 0.45 -29.92
N ASN A 200 -2.77 1.20 -28.86
CA ASN A 200 -1.79 2.29 -28.92
C ASN A 200 -0.39 1.75 -29.25
N GLN A 201 -0.02 0.60 -28.69
CA GLN A 201 1.22 -0.12 -29.04
C GLN A 201 1.33 -0.34 -30.55
N LYS A 202 0.30 -0.95 -31.17
CA LYS A 202 0.30 -1.24 -32.62
C LYS A 202 0.43 0.01 -33.48
N ILE A 203 -0.23 1.10 -33.08
CA ILE A 203 -0.16 2.38 -33.80
C ILE A 203 1.25 2.95 -33.72
N LEU A 204 1.84 3.00 -32.54
CA LEU A 204 3.18 3.55 -32.34
C LEU A 204 4.29 2.66 -32.95
N GLU A 205 4.16 1.34 -32.90
CA GLU A 205 5.09 0.43 -33.57
C GLU A 205 5.06 0.64 -35.09
N PHE A 206 3.89 0.84 -35.66
CA PHE A 206 3.75 1.16 -37.09
C PHE A 206 4.38 2.53 -37.39
N GLN A 207 4.12 3.54 -36.56
CA GLN A 207 4.71 4.87 -36.71
C GLN A 207 6.24 4.81 -36.63
N LEU A 208 6.79 4.12 -35.62
CA LEU A 208 8.22 3.97 -35.44
C LEU A 208 8.89 3.27 -36.65
N LYS A 209 8.20 2.27 -37.25
CA LYS A 209 8.66 1.59 -38.45
C LYS A 209 8.79 2.57 -39.62
N GLU A 210 7.75 3.38 -39.86
CA GLU A 210 7.77 4.41 -40.92
C GLU A 210 8.87 5.47 -40.69
N GLU A 211 9.07 5.87 -39.44
CA GLU A 211 10.11 6.82 -39.05
C GLU A 211 11.50 6.23 -39.31
N ARG A 212 11.74 4.98 -38.93
CA ARG A 212 13.02 4.27 -39.19
C ARG A 212 13.30 4.06 -40.67
N GLU A 213 12.27 3.77 -41.49
CA GLU A 213 12.40 3.66 -42.93
C GLU A 213 12.82 5.01 -43.59
N LYS A 214 12.46 6.13 -42.96
CA LYS A 214 12.88 7.49 -43.34
C LYS A 214 14.23 7.91 -42.74
N GLY A 215 14.84 7.05 -41.90
CA GLY A 215 16.12 7.29 -41.24
C GLY A 215 16.04 8.14 -39.98
N GLU A 216 14.85 8.48 -39.49
CA GLU A 216 14.62 9.41 -38.39
C GLU A 216 13.59 8.86 -37.39
N ALA A 217 13.99 7.99 -36.44
CA ALA A 217 13.12 7.65 -35.32
C ALA A 217 12.94 8.86 -34.41
N ASP A 218 11.69 9.28 -34.21
CA ASP A 218 11.34 10.40 -33.33
C ASP A 218 11.53 9.99 -31.86
N PRO A 219 12.32 10.71 -31.05
CA PRO A 219 12.49 10.44 -29.64
C PRO A 219 11.16 10.31 -28.89
N ARG A 220 10.18 11.11 -29.24
CA ARG A 220 8.86 11.08 -28.63
C ARG A 220 8.11 9.76 -28.86
N THR A 221 8.19 9.22 -30.09
CA THR A 221 7.62 7.91 -30.42
C THR A 221 8.29 6.80 -29.60
N LEU A 222 9.61 6.85 -29.45
CA LEU A 222 10.36 5.91 -28.60
C LEU A 222 9.88 5.99 -27.14
N LEU A 223 9.79 7.19 -26.57
CA LEU A 223 9.41 7.36 -25.17
C LEU A 223 7.98 6.89 -24.88
N TYR A 224 7.02 7.14 -25.77
CA TYR A 224 5.65 6.64 -25.60
C TYR A 224 5.56 5.12 -25.71
N LEU A 225 6.30 4.51 -26.62
CA LEU A 225 6.40 3.04 -26.70
C LEU A 225 7.04 2.45 -25.45
N MET A 226 8.11 3.07 -24.94
CA MET A 226 8.75 2.64 -23.69
C MET A 226 7.75 2.61 -22.52
N LYS A 227 6.90 3.63 -22.38
CA LYS A 227 5.86 3.68 -21.34
C LYS A 227 4.91 2.48 -21.47
N ILE A 228 4.43 2.22 -22.68
CA ILE A 228 3.52 1.09 -22.94
C ILE A 228 4.22 -0.25 -22.67
N TYR A 229 5.46 -0.42 -23.12
CA TYR A 229 6.23 -1.65 -22.92
C TYR A 229 6.55 -1.91 -21.45
N ALA A 230 6.90 -0.86 -20.70
CA ALA A 230 7.13 -0.95 -19.27
C ALA A 230 5.86 -1.37 -18.50
N GLU A 231 4.68 -0.95 -18.96
CA GLU A 231 3.41 -1.33 -18.35
C GLU A 231 2.98 -2.75 -18.72
N LEU A 232 3.01 -3.10 -20.01
CA LEU A 232 2.63 -4.43 -20.50
C LEU A 232 3.56 -5.54 -19.97
N GLY A 233 4.85 -5.26 -19.80
CA GLY A 233 5.80 -6.20 -19.19
C GLY A 233 6.22 -7.35 -20.11
N GLY A 234 6.60 -8.50 -19.52
CA GLY A 234 7.03 -9.68 -20.25
C GLY A 234 8.30 -9.44 -21.09
N ASP A 235 8.34 -9.98 -22.29
CA ASP A 235 9.50 -9.86 -23.19
C ASP A 235 9.74 -8.41 -23.66
N LEU A 236 8.71 -7.55 -23.57
CA LEU A 236 8.80 -6.14 -23.96
C LEU A 236 9.69 -5.31 -23.02
N LEU A 237 9.95 -5.78 -21.80
CA LEU A 237 10.82 -5.08 -20.83
C LEU A 237 12.25 -4.92 -21.36
N LYS A 238 12.78 -5.94 -22.01
CA LYS A 238 14.12 -5.87 -22.63
C LYS A 238 14.14 -4.87 -23.77
N THR A 239 13.15 -4.95 -24.65
CA THR A 239 13.00 -4.03 -25.78
C THR A 239 12.84 -2.59 -25.30
N CYS A 240 12.12 -2.36 -24.19
CA CYS A 240 12.00 -1.05 -23.56
C CYS A 240 13.37 -0.45 -23.20
N ILE A 241 14.27 -1.25 -22.61
CA ILE A 241 15.62 -0.79 -22.26
C ILE A 241 16.43 -0.46 -23.51
N GLU A 242 16.41 -1.33 -24.54
CA GLU A 242 17.10 -1.09 -25.83
C GLU A 242 16.60 0.20 -26.50
N MET A 243 15.29 0.46 -26.45
CA MET A 243 14.70 1.71 -26.95
C MET A 243 15.12 2.92 -26.12
N GLY A 244 15.29 2.74 -24.81
CA GLY A 244 15.80 3.79 -23.92
C GLY A 244 17.24 4.19 -24.28
N GLU A 245 18.09 3.22 -24.57
CA GLU A 245 19.45 3.48 -25.04
C GLU A 245 19.43 4.28 -26.36
N GLU A 246 18.57 3.90 -27.31
CA GLU A 246 18.36 4.66 -28.55
C GLU A 246 17.87 6.08 -28.29
N TYR A 247 16.84 6.24 -27.43
CA TYR A 247 16.28 7.52 -27.05
C TYR A 247 17.33 8.49 -26.50
N LEU A 248 18.18 8.01 -25.58
CA LEU A 248 19.23 8.81 -24.94
C LEU A 248 20.29 9.35 -25.92
N THR A 249 20.45 8.74 -27.11
CA THR A 249 21.33 9.27 -28.16
C THR A 249 20.70 10.42 -28.97
N LYS A 250 19.38 10.60 -28.90
CA LYS A 250 18.60 11.50 -29.75
C LYS A 250 18.01 12.70 -29.01
N SER A 251 17.64 12.53 -27.75
CA SER A 251 17.00 13.59 -26.95
C SER A 251 18.04 14.36 -26.13
N GLY A 252 17.91 15.69 -26.14
CA GLY A 252 18.71 16.60 -25.30
C GLY A 252 17.91 17.26 -24.17
N TRP A 253 16.67 16.81 -23.90
CA TRP A 253 15.86 17.39 -22.84
C TRP A 253 16.06 16.62 -21.52
N ASP A 254 16.76 17.24 -20.57
CA ASP A 254 17.23 16.62 -19.33
C ASP A 254 16.12 15.96 -18.53
N GLU A 255 14.96 16.60 -18.41
CA GLU A 255 13.81 16.05 -17.67
C GLU A 255 13.25 14.77 -18.33
N GLU A 256 13.10 14.75 -19.65
CA GLU A 256 12.65 13.55 -20.36
C GLU A 256 13.72 12.45 -20.37
N ARG A 257 15.01 12.79 -20.45
CA ARG A 257 16.13 11.85 -20.32
C ARG A 257 16.12 11.19 -18.95
N SER A 258 15.90 11.97 -17.90
CA SER A 258 15.74 11.48 -16.54
C SER A 258 14.57 10.47 -16.43
N ASN A 259 13.43 10.78 -17.03
CA ASN A 259 12.27 9.87 -17.07
C ASN A 259 12.53 8.61 -17.91
N CYS A 260 13.33 8.70 -18.97
CA CYS A 260 13.77 7.55 -19.76
C CYS A 260 14.57 6.58 -18.88
N TYR A 261 15.56 7.06 -18.13
CA TYR A 261 16.31 6.24 -17.17
C TYR A 261 15.42 5.62 -16.10
N ASP A 262 14.42 6.35 -15.61
CA ASP A 262 13.45 5.83 -14.65
C ASP A 262 12.62 4.67 -15.23
N LEU A 263 12.16 4.76 -16.48
CA LEU A 263 11.48 3.66 -17.17
C LEU A 263 12.40 2.44 -17.34
N MET A 264 13.67 2.64 -17.68
CA MET A 264 14.66 1.56 -17.76
C MET A 264 14.86 0.90 -16.38
N ALA A 265 14.86 1.67 -15.31
CA ALA A 265 14.94 1.16 -13.94
C ALA A 265 13.69 0.36 -13.55
N ILE A 266 12.48 0.82 -13.92
CA ILE A 266 11.23 0.09 -13.72
C ILE A 266 11.29 -1.26 -14.42
N CYS A 267 11.71 -1.27 -15.69
CA CYS A 267 11.86 -2.51 -16.46
C CYS A 267 12.87 -3.46 -15.80
N SER A 268 14.02 -2.95 -15.36
CA SER A 268 15.05 -3.73 -14.67
C SER A 268 14.52 -4.32 -13.36
N THR A 269 13.75 -3.55 -12.57
CA THR A 269 13.12 -4.03 -11.34
C THR A 269 12.10 -5.13 -11.62
N LYS A 270 11.23 -4.97 -12.65
CA LYS A 270 10.27 -6.01 -13.07
C LYS A 270 10.96 -7.30 -13.54
N MET A 271 12.20 -7.21 -14.04
CA MET A 271 13.05 -8.36 -14.38
C MET A 271 13.88 -8.90 -13.22
N ASN A 272 13.69 -8.43 -11.98
CA ASN A 272 14.48 -8.76 -10.80
C ASN A 272 15.98 -8.35 -10.88
N LYS A 273 16.33 -7.41 -11.76
CA LYS A 273 17.69 -6.88 -11.93
C LYS A 273 17.89 -5.60 -11.11
N ASN A 274 17.73 -5.71 -9.80
CA ASN A 274 17.70 -4.55 -8.91
C ASN A 274 18.98 -3.70 -8.93
N TYR A 275 20.16 -4.29 -9.14
CA TYR A 275 21.41 -3.53 -9.25
C TYR A 275 21.51 -2.71 -10.55
N GLU A 276 20.92 -3.20 -11.65
CA GLU A 276 20.80 -2.43 -12.89
C GLU A 276 19.81 -1.28 -12.71
N ALA A 277 18.69 -1.53 -12.04
CA ALA A 277 17.72 -0.48 -11.67
C ALA A 277 18.37 0.64 -10.86
N ILE A 278 19.22 0.30 -9.87
CA ILE A 278 19.97 1.28 -9.07
C ILE A 278 20.88 2.14 -9.96
N LYS A 279 21.58 1.54 -10.93
CA LYS A 279 22.45 2.30 -11.87
C LYS A 279 21.64 3.30 -12.70
N TYR A 280 20.50 2.86 -13.26
CA TYR A 280 19.65 3.74 -14.05
C TYR A 280 19.03 4.87 -13.21
N LEU A 281 18.63 4.59 -11.95
CA LEU A 281 18.09 5.63 -11.07
C LEU A 281 19.15 6.66 -10.65
N HIS A 282 20.39 6.27 -10.46
CA HIS A 282 21.49 7.22 -10.28
C HIS A 282 21.70 8.09 -11.51
N ALA A 283 21.66 7.51 -12.72
CA ALA A 283 21.74 8.27 -13.97
C ALA A 283 20.54 9.23 -14.11
N SER A 284 19.33 8.76 -13.78
CA SER A 284 18.12 9.57 -13.78
C SER A 284 18.25 10.82 -12.88
N ILE A 285 18.71 10.65 -11.65
CA ILE A 285 18.94 11.74 -10.71
C ILE A 285 20.05 12.69 -11.20
N SER A 286 21.09 12.15 -11.83
CA SER A 286 22.18 12.95 -12.39
C SER A 286 21.74 13.83 -13.55
N GLU A 287 20.83 13.36 -14.41
CA GLU A 287 20.26 14.14 -15.52
C GLU A 287 19.33 15.24 -15.00
N TYR A 288 18.44 14.92 -14.05
CA TYR A 288 17.47 15.88 -13.50
C TYR A 288 17.23 15.67 -12.00
N PRO A 289 17.99 16.34 -11.12
CA PRO A 289 17.98 16.10 -9.67
C PRO A 289 16.74 16.65 -8.94
N HIS A 290 15.81 17.29 -9.63
CA HIS A 290 14.66 17.95 -9.03
C HIS A 290 13.38 17.10 -9.00
N GLN A 291 13.48 15.80 -9.30
CA GLN A 291 12.36 14.87 -9.37
C GLN A 291 12.34 13.94 -8.14
N PRO A 292 11.53 14.19 -7.12
CA PRO A 292 11.56 13.40 -5.88
C PRO A 292 11.17 11.93 -6.08
N LEU A 293 10.36 11.60 -7.09
CA LEU A 293 9.98 10.21 -7.39
C LEU A 293 11.19 9.31 -7.66
N HIS A 294 12.22 9.82 -8.35
CA HIS A 294 13.42 9.02 -8.66
C HIS A 294 14.21 8.68 -7.40
N TYR A 295 14.25 9.56 -6.41
CA TYR A 295 14.86 9.31 -5.10
C TYR A 295 14.10 8.25 -4.31
N VAL A 296 12.76 8.30 -4.31
CA VAL A 296 11.93 7.28 -3.64
C VAL A 296 12.09 5.92 -4.29
N ARG A 297 12.14 5.85 -5.63
CA ARG A 297 12.39 4.59 -6.36
C ARG A 297 13.79 4.05 -6.14
N LEU A 298 14.79 4.92 -6.05
CA LEU A 298 16.16 4.53 -5.69
C LEU A 298 16.22 3.97 -4.27
N ALA A 299 15.55 4.63 -3.32
CA ALA A 299 15.42 4.14 -1.95
C ALA A 299 14.74 2.77 -1.90
N LEU A 300 13.65 2.56 -2.66
CA LEU A 300 12.97 1.28 -2.77
C LEU A 300 13.87 0.20 -3.38
N SER A 301 14.64 0.52 -4.42
CA SER A 301 15.58 -0.42 -5.04
C SER A 301 16.68 -0.85 -4.07
N TYR A 302 17.20 0.08 -3.25
CA TYR A 302 18.14 -0.26 -2.17
C TYR A 302 17.50 -1.11 -1.07
N PHE A 303 16.23 -0.84 -0.72
CA PHE A 303 15.49 -1.67 0.23
C PHE A 303 15.35 -3.11 -0.28
N ASN A 304 15.01 -3.29 -1.54
CA ASN A 304 14.81 -4.60 -2.16
C ASN A 304 16.09 -5.45 -2.21
N VAL A 305 17.26 -4.83 -2.23
CA VAL A 305 18.57 -5.55 -2.15
C VAL A 305 19.12 -5.64 -0.72
N GLY A 306 18.30 -5.30 0.30
CA GLY A 306 18.68 -5.40 1.71
C GLY A 306 19.61 -4.30 2.24
N ARG A 307 19.85 -3.25 1.45
CA ARG A 307 20.72 -2.11 1.82
C ARG A 307 19.91 -1.01 2.51
N SER A 308 19.41 -1.31 3.70
CA SER A 308 18.50 -0.43 4.45
C SER A 308 19.08 0.93 4.81
N ARG A 309 20.41 1.03 4.99
CA ARG A 309 21.08 2.31 5.30
C ARG A 309 21.01 3.27 4.11
N GLU A 310 21.32 2.78 2.91
CA GLU A 310 21.24 3.56 1.68
C GLU A 310 19.80 3.87 1.31
N SER A 311 18.89 2.90 1.52
CA SER A 311 17.45 3.12 1.33
C SER A 311 16.96 4.30 2.17
N ARG A 312 17.33 4.35 3.46
CA ARG A 312 16.98 5.45 4.36
C ARG A 312 17.55 6.77 3.87
N HIS A 313 18.84 6.81 3.52
CA HIS A 313 19.48 8.02 3.02
C HIS A 313 18.75 8.64 1.83
N TRP A 314 18.44 7.84 0.81
CA TRP A 314 17.76 8.32 -0.39
C TRP A 314 16.29 8.72 -0.13
N LEU A 315 15.62 8.02 0.81
CA LEU A 315 14.28 8.39 1.23
C LEU A 315 14.25 9.71 2.00
N GLU A 316 15.23 9.97 2.86
CA GLU A 316 15.41 11.24 3.56
C GLU A 316 15.69 12.40 2.59
N MET A 317 16.51 12.16 1.57
CA MET A 317 16.73 13.13 0.49
C MET A 317 15.42 13.49 -0.22
N ALA A 318 14.59 12.49 -0.54
CA ALA A 318 13.27 12.71 -1.13
C ALA A 318 12.35 13.51 -0.20
N GLY A 319 12.35 13.17 1.11
CA GLY A 319 11.53 13.85 2.12
C GLY A 319 11.91 15.32 2.37
N GLY A 320 13.12 15.71 2.01
CA GLY A 320 13.57 17.12 2.01
C GLY A 320 13.15 17.91 0.77
N MET A 321 12.50 17.27 -0.22
CA MET A 321 12.02 17.89 -1.44
C MET A 321 10.52 18.20 -1.37
N ASP A 322 10.05 19.06 -2.27
CA ASP A 322 8.61 19.31 -2.44
C ASP A 322 7.95 18.12 -3.16
N LEU A 323 7.22 17.29 -2.39
CA LEU A 323 6.51 16.11 -2.91
C LEU A 323 5.24 16.48 -3.70
N ASP A 324 4.78 17.72 -3.62
CA ASP A 324 3.66 18.24 -4.41
C ASP A 324 4.10 18.93 -5.71
N LYS A 325 5.41 19.03 -5.94
CA LYS A 325 5.95 19.68 -7.12
C LYS A 325 5.49 18.95 -8.39
N LYS A 326 4.69 19.66 -9.19
CA LYS A 326 4.30 19.18 -10.52
C LYS A 326 5.46 19.42 -11.49
N THR A 327 5.85 18.36 -12.18
CA THR A 327 6.88 18.39 -13.23
C THR A 327 6.24 18.17 -14.59
N ALA A 328 6.92 18.54 -15.68
CA ALA A 328 6.39 18.43 -17.03
C ALA A 328 6.11 16.95 -17.38
N GLY A 329 4.94 16.49 -17.03
CA GLY A 329 4.30 15.38 -17.72
C GLY A 329 4.30 14.01 -17.09
N ILE A 330 4.84 13.72 -15.89
CA ILE A 330 4.88 12.32 -15.43
C ILE A 330 4.64 12.08 -13.95
N SER A 331 4.84 13.02 -13.05
CA SER A 331 4.63 12.76 -11.63
C SER A 331 3.18 13.00 -11.22
N ASN A 332 2.50 11.93 -10.83
CA ASN A 332 1.31 12.00 -10.00
C ASN A 332 1.78 12.23 -8.55
N PRO A 333 1.62 13.43 -7.96
CA PRO A 333 2.06 13.70 -6.58
C PRO A 333 1.47 12.73 -5.56
N LYS A 334 0.25 12.28 -5.79
CA LYS A 334 -0.44 11.30 -4.93
C LYS A 334 0.26 9.93 -4.96
N GLU A 335 0.63 9.43 -6.14
CA GLU A 335 1.36 8.17 -6.28
C GLU A 335 2.74 8.24 -5.59
N LEU A 336 3.44 9.34 -5.76
CA LEU A 336 4.70 9.61 -5.07
C LEU A 336 4.53 9.57 -3.55
N LYS A 337 3.53 10.26 -3.00
CA LYS A 337 3.25 10.30 -1.55
C LYS A 337 2.90 8.91 -1.01
N ILE A 338 2.09 8.14 -1.73
CA ILE A 338 1.75 6.76 -1.37
C ILE A 338 3.03 5.91 -1.31
N LEU A 339 3.86 5.94 -2.34
CA LEU A 339 5.10 5.15 -2.39
C LEU A 339 6.08 5.57 -1.29
N PHE A 340 6.23 6.87 -1.05
CA PHE A 340 7.04 7.44 0.03
C PHE A 340 6.56 6.96 1.41
N ALA A 341 5.24 7.05 1.67
CA ALA A 341 4.65 6.62 2.93
C ALA A 341 4.78 5.11 3.15
N GLN A 342 4.55 4.28 2.11
CA GLN A 342 4.72 2.84 2.18
C GLN A 342 6.16 2.42 2.52
N LEU A 343 7.15 3.03 1.88
CA LEU A 343 8.56 2.72 2.15
C LEU A 343 8.99 3.24 3.53
N THR A 344 8.54 4.43 3.92
CA THR A 344 8.77 4.98 5.26
C THR A 344 8.21 4.03 6.32
N LEU A 345 6.97 3.56 6.15
CA LEU A 345 6.33 2.61 7.06
C LEU A 345 7.15 1.31 7.20
N LYS A 346 7.60 0.73 6.08
CA LYS A 346 8.42 -0.49 6.10
C LYS A 346 9.75 -0.27 6.84
N LEU A 347 10.46 0.82 6.56
CA LEU A 347 11.73 1.13 7.24
C LEU A 347 11.51 1.36 8.74
N LYS A 348 10.55 2.19 9.12
CA LYS A 348 10.26 2.52 10.52
C LYS A 348 9.81 1.30 11.32
N TYR A 349 8.86 0.52 10.80
CA TYR A 349 8.31 -0.62 11.54
C TYR A 349 9.19 -1.87 11.50
N GLN A 350 9.69 -2.26 10.31
CA GLN A 350 10.39 -3.53 10.15
C GLN A 350 11.88 -3.44 10.53
N ILE A 351 12.53 -2.32 10.21
CA ILE A 351 13.99 -2.16 10.39
C ILE A 351 14.29 -1.41 11.70
N ASP A 352 13.74 -0.20 11.87
CA ASP A 352 14.09 0.68 12.98
C ASP A 352 13.37 0.31 14.28
N LYS A 353 12.28 -0.48 14.20
CA LYS A 353 11.36 -0.77 15.32
C LYS A 353 10.78 0.51 15.95
N ASP A 354 10.69 1.58 15.15
CA ASP A 354 10.15 2.88 15.52
C ASP A 354 8.64 2.90 15.29
N VAL A 355 7.88 2.56 16.34
CA VAL A 355 6.40 2.50 16.27
C VAL A 355 5.81 3.89 16.04
N ASP A 356 6.38 4.95 16.65
CA ASP A 356 5.87 6.32 16.52
C ASP A 356 6.04 6.85 15.09
N GLY A 357 7.20 6.60 14.49
CA GLY A 357 7.45 6.90 13.09
C GLY A 357 6.58 6.07 12.14
N ALA A 358 6.32 4.81 12.47
CA ALA A 358 5.44 3.93 11.71
C ALA A 358 3.99 4.40 11.72
N VAL A 359 3.46 4.85 12.88
CA VAL A 359 2.11 5.44 12.99
C VAL A 359 1.98 6.68 12.10
N LYS A 360 2.97 7.58 12.14
CA LYS A 360 2.96 8.79 11.29
C LYS A 360 2.93 8.43 9.79
N ALA A 361 3.74 7.46 9.37
CA ALA A 361 3.78 7.00 7.99
C ALA A 361 2.48 6.31 7.56
N ALA A 362 1.89 5.47 8.43
CA ALA A 362 0.61 4.82 8.18
C ALA A 362 -0.55 5.82 8.09
N ASN A 363 -0.53 6.87 8.91
CA ASN A 363 -1.52 7.94 8.83
C ASN A 363 -1.44 8.70 7.50
N LEU A 364 -0.22 9.06 7.06
CA LEU A 364 -0.03 9.67 5.75
C LEU A 364 -0.52 8.76 4.63
N LEU A 365 -0.20 7.47 4.69
CA LEU A 365 -0.66 6.48 3.73
C LEU A 365 -2.18 6.38 3.68
N TYR A 366 -2.85 6.38 4.84
CA TYR A 366 -4.31 6.35 4.89
C TYR A 366 -4.95 7.65 4.38
N GLN A 367 -4.33 8.80 4.64
CA GLN A 367 -4.80 10.09 4.09
C GLN A 367 -4.74 10.12 2.56
N GLU A 368 -3.65 9.66 1.97
CA GLU A 368 -3.48 9.65 0.51
C GLU A 368 -4.27 8.50 -0.17
N GLN A 369 -4.45 7.38 0.53
CA GLN A 369 -5.15 6.19 0.02
C GLN A 369 -6.09 5.61 1.10
N PRO A 370 -7.33 6.14 1.25
CA PRO A 370 -8.25 5.76 2.31
C PRO A 370 -9.00 4.45 1.99
N ILE A 371 -8.27 3.33 1.93
CA ILE A 371 -8.80 1.97 1.81
C ILE A 371 -8.81 1.27 3.17
N GLU A 372 -9.65 0.25 3.33
CA GLU A 372 -9.84 -0.45 4.62
C GLU A 372 -8.54 -1.08 5.11
N GLU A 373 -7.73 -1.68 4.24
CA GLU A 373 -6.42 -2.25 4.59
C GLU A 373 -5.49 -1.22 5.25
N ASN A 374 -5.40 -0.01 4.71
CA ASN A 374 -4.55 1.05 5.28
C ASN A 374 -5.09 1.55 6.62
N LYS A 375 -6.42 1.56 6.79
CA LYS A 375 -7.08 1.89 8.06
C LYS A 375 -6.79 0.85 9.13
N GLU A 376 -6.95 -0.44 8.81
CA GLU A 376 -6.65 -1.54 9.72
C GLU A 376 -5.18 -1.53 10.16
N ASN A 377 -4.26 -1.31 9.22
CA ASN A 377 -2.84 -1.18 9.52
C ASN A 377 -2.53 0.01 10.45
N LEU A 378 -3.18 1.16 10.23
CA LEU A 378 -3.03 2.34 11.10
C LEU A 378 -3.54 2.04 12.52
N LEU A 379 -4.74 1.48 12.66
CA LEU A 379 -5.33 1.12 13.96
C LEU A 379 -4.45 0.12 14.72
N PHE A 380 -3.96 -0.91 14.04
CA PHE A 380 -3.04 -1.89 14.63
C PHE A 380 -1.75 -1.24 15.18
N LEU A 381 -1.20 -0.26 14.48
CA LEU A 381 0.01 0.45 14.93
C LEU A 381 -0.28 1.41 16.08
N MET A 382 -1.44 2.06 16.10
CA MET A 382 -1.89 2.92 17.21
C MET A 382 -2.07 2.11 18.49
N ASP A 383 -2.71 0.94 18.44
CA ASP A 383 -2.83 0.03 19.59
C ASP A 383 -1.45 -0.37 20.15
N ARG A 384 -0.47 -0.61 19.28
CA ARG A 384 0.90 -0.91 19.71
C ARG A 384 1.61 0.29 20.32
N GLN A 385 1.37 1.49 19.84
CA GLN A 385 1.91 2.73 20.39
C GLN A 385 1.33 2.97 21.80
N ASP A 386 0.03 2.81 21.97
CA ASP A 386 -0.65 2.97 23.27
C ASP A 386 -0.16 1.94 24.29
N LEU A 387 0.01 0.68 23.87
CA LEU A 387 0.56 -0.38 24.71
C LEU A 387 2.02 -0.07 25.13
N LYS A 388 2.83 0.43 24.19
CA LYS A 388 4.20 0.86 24.48
C LYS A 388 4.24 1.98 25.51
N ASN A 389 3.45 3.05 25.29
CA ASN A 389 3.38 4.20 26.20
C ASN A 389 2.89 3.79 27.59
N ALA A 390 1.84 2.95 27.66
CA ALA A 390 1.32 2.42 28.91
C ALA A 390 2.37 1.57 29.65
N SER A 391 3.13 0.76 28.94
CA SER A 391 4.23 -0.06 29.51
C SER A 391 5.35 0.79 30.08
N GLU A 392 5.82 1.80 29.35
CA GLU A 392 6.88 2.73 29.76
C GLU A 392 6.47 3.55 30.99
N ASN A 393 5.24 4.06 31.01
CA ASN A 393 4.68 4.79 32.16
C ASN A 393 4.57 3.89 33.38
N THR A 394 4.09 2.64 33.21
CA THR A 394 3.99 1.67 34.30
C THR A 394 5.36 1.33 34.86
N LEU A 395 6.35 1.04 34.00
CA LEU A 395 7.72 0.77 34.43
C LEU A 395 8.32 1.94 35.23
N SER A 396 8.11 3.16 34.76
CA SER A 396 8.59 4.37 35.43
C SER A 396 7.96 4.52 36.82
N LEU A 397 6.65 4.29 36.96
CA LEU A 397 5.96 4.31 38.24
C LEU A 397 6.47 3.23 39.19
N LEU A 398 6.61 1.98 38.74
CA LEU A 398 7.08 0.87 39.57
C LEU A 398 8.53 1.09 40.04
N ASN A 399 9.40 1.62 39.18
CA ASN A 399 10.77 2.00 39.55
C ASN A 399 10.78 3.13 40.59
N TYR A 400 9.95 4.16 40.41
CA TYR A 400 9.82 5.24 41.37
C TYR A 400 9.41 4.73 42.76
N LEU A 401 8.33 3.92 42.82
CA LEU A 401 7.86 3.33 44.09
C LEU A 401 8.90 2.43 44.74
N SER A 402 9.64 1.66 43.96
CA SER A 402 10.75 0.83 44.45
C SER A 402 11.85 1.69 45.05
N ASN A 403 12.24 2.79 44.42
CA ASN A 403 13.31 3.68 44.84
C ASN A 403 12.97 4.45 46.13
N ILE A 404 11.70 4.80 46.37
CA ILE A 404 11.28 5.46 47.60
C ILE A 404 10.89 4.47 48.74
N GLY A 405 10.99 3.15 48.48
CA GLY A 405 10.70 2.10 49.47
C GLY A 405 9.25 1.75 49.65
N GLU A 406 8.32 2.30 48.83
CA GLU A 406 6.87 2.05 48.88
C GLU A 406 6.49 0.72 48.24
N THR A 407 7.14 -0.37 48.62
CA THR A 407 6.96 -1.70 48.01
C THR A 407 5.54 -2.26 48.19
N LYS A 408 4.82 -1.88 49.25
CA LYS A 408 3.42 -2.29 49.50
C LYS A 408 2.46 -1.75 48.45
N ALA A 409 2.76 -0.62 47.82
CA ALA A 409 1.92 -0.04 46.79
C ALA A 409 2.10 -0.74 45.41
N ILE A 410 3.17 -1.51 45.24
CA ILE A 410 3.51 -2.16 43.96
C ILE A 410 2.54 -3.31 43.64
N GLU A 411 2.23 -4.15 44.62
CA GLU A 411 1.39 -5.33 44.41
C GLU A 411 -0.07 -5.00 43.93
N PRO A 412 -0.79 -4.05 44.52
CA PRO A 412 -2.09 -3.63 44.02
C PRO A 412 -2.05 -3.09 42.58
N ILE A 413 -0.99 -2.32 42.23
CA ILE A 413 -0.80 -1.83 40.87
C ILE A 413 -0.61 -3.00 39.92
N LEU A 414 0.32 -3.92 40.22
CA LEU A 414 0.58 -5.09 39.38
C LEU A 414 -0.65 -5.97 39.17
N ASN A 415 -1.54 -6.05 40.18
CA ASN A 415 -2.77 -6.84 40.09
C ASN A 415 -3.88 -6.15 39.27
N SER A 416 -3.79 -4.84 39.08
CA SER A 416 -4.73 -4.06 38.25
C SER A 416 -4.30 -3.89 36.79
N LEU A 417 -3.08 -4.33 36.42
CA LEU A 417 -2.55 -4.14 35.06
C LEU A 417 -3.31 -4.98 34.03
N PRO A 418 -3.52 -4.42 32.83
CA PRO A 418 -3.97 -5.20 31.68
C PRO A 418 -3.04 -6.37 31.39
N LEU A 419 -3.58 -7.48 30.87
CA LEU A 419 -2.84 -8.70 30.57
C LEU A 419 -1.58 -8.43 29.74
N ALA A 420 -1.72 -7.65 28.68
CA ALA A 420 -0.62 -7.32 27.76
C ALA A 420 0.57 -6.60 28.43
N ILE A 421 0.37 -5.95 29.57
CA ILE A 421 1.44 -5.34 30.38
C ILE A 421 1.91 -6.30 31.47
N SER A 422 0.98 -7.03 32.10
CA SER A 422 1.29 -8.00 33.18
C SER A 422 2.27 -9.11 32.74
N GLU A 423 2.20 -9.51 31.46
CA GLU A 423 3.07 -10.54 30.86
C GLU A 423 4.45 -10.01 30.46
N GLN A 424 4.72 -8.73 30.57
CA GLN A 424 6.01 -8.18 30.19
C GLN A 424 7.09 -8.46 31.24
N PRO A 425 8.36 -8.68 30.81
CA PRO A 425 9.44 -9.06 31.73
C PRO A 425 9.62 -8.11 32.92
N PHE A 426 9.41 -6.80 32.72
CA PHE A 426 9.54 -5.83 33.79
C PHE A 426 8.44 -6.01 34.87
N ALA A 427 7.19 -6.25 34.46
CA ALA A 427 6.10 -6.45 35.39
C ALA A 427 6.28 -7.73 36.20
N ILE A 428 6.69 -8.82 35.55
CA ILE A 428 7.04 -10.11 36.18
C ILE A 428 8.18 -9.91 37.19
N ASN A 429 9.23 -9.19 36.82
CA ASN A 429 10.38 -8.93 37.71
C ASN A 429 9.97 -8.10 38.93
N HIS A 430 9.14 -7.08 38.77
CA HIS A 430 8.62 -6.30 39.89
C HIS A 430 7.71 -7.14 40.78
N ARG A 431 6.86 -8.00 40.21
CA ARG A 431 6.02 -8.94 40.98
C ARG A 431 6.85 -9.88 41.81
N GLN A 432 7.89 -10.50 41.24
CA GLN A 432 8.80 -11.39 41.96
C GLN A 432 9.55 -10.68 43.09
N LYS A 433 9.94 -9.43 42.92
CA LYS A 433 10.61 -8.62 43.96
C LYS A 433 9.63 -8.17 45.05
N ALA A 434 8.38 -7.85 44.71
CA ALA A 434 7.38 -7.40 45.68
C ALA A 434 6.84 -8.56 46.49
N THR A 435 6.73 -9.78 45.93
CA THR A 435 6.21 -10.96 46.60
C THR A 435 7.37 -11.71 47.31
N GLN A 436 7.28 -11.84 48.63
CA GLN A 436 8.27 -12.63 49.38
C GLN A 436 8.19 -14.11 48.98
N PRO A 437 9.33 -14.75 48.69
CA PRO A 437 9.34 -16.19 48.38
C PRO A 437 8.77 -17.00 49.56
N ARG A 438 7.86 -17.92 49.26
CA ARG A 438 7.26 -18.79 50.27
C ARG A 438 7.87 -20.19 50.27
N ILE A 439 7.68 -20.89 51.40
CA ILE A 439 8.01 -22.32 51.53
C ILE A 439 6.66 -23.07 51.42
N TRP A 440 6.58 -23.95 50.44
CA TRP A 440 5.43 -24.79 50.19
C TRP A 440 5.39 -25.97 51.18
N GLY A 441 4.23 -26.26 51.69
CA GLY A 441 4.02 -27.40 52.63
C GLY A 441 4.11 -28.75 51.91
N ASP A 442 4.28 -29.84 52.69
CA ASP A 442 4.42 -31.18 52.12
C ASP A 442 3.13 -31.69 51.42
N ASN A 443 2.00 -31.12 51.73
CA ASN A 443 0.72 -31.38 51.06
C ASN A 443 0.38 -30.36 49.94
N GLU A 444 1.32 -29.53 49.54
CA GLU A 444 1.12 -28.55 48.48
C GLU A 444 1.82 -29.00 47.18
N ILE A 445 1.09 -28.92 46.06
CA ILE A 445 1.57 -29.25 44.71
C ILE A 445 1.50 -27.99 43.87
N CYS A 446 2.66 -27.61 43.28
CA CYS A 446 2.73 -26.61 42.22
C CYS A 446 2.75 -27.32 40.86
N TYR A 447 1.77 -27.07 40.05
CA TYR A 447 1.70 -27.55 38.68
C TYR A 447 1.90 -26.38 37.71
N PHE A 448 3.06 -26.31 37.06
CA PHE A 448 3.38 -25.29 36.08
C PHE A 448 3.01 -25.76 34.68
N ALA A 449 1.89 -25.28 34.17
CA ALA A 449 1.26 -25.71 32.93
C ALA A 449 1.42 -24.68 31.77
N ASN A 450 2.34 -23.74 31.89
CA ASN A 450 2.65 -22.81 30.79
C ASN A 450 3.80 -23.37 29.94
N PHE A 451 3.53 -23.59 28.64
CA PHE A 451 4.51 -24.05 27.68
C PHE A 451 5.16 -22.92 26.85
N GLY A 452 4.79 -21.66 27.10
CA GLY A 452 5.39 -20.48 26.45
C GLY A 452 4.96 -20.27 24.97
N GLN A 453 3.99 -21.02 24.46
CA GLN A 453 3.46 -20.84 23.11
C GLN A 453 2.26 -19.89 23.13
N LYS A 454 2.38 -18.75 22.45
CA LYS A 454 1.37 -17.68 22.37
C LYS A 454 0.05 -18.05 21.70
N HIS A 455 -0.10 -19.27 21.18
CA HIS A 455 -1.24 -19.68 20.35
C HIS A 455 -2.12 -20.78 20.99
N PHE A 456 -1.86 -21.14 22.24
CA PHE A 456 -2.76 -22.07 22.94
C PHE A 456 -3.97 -21.31 23.48
N GLU A 457 -5.14 -21.92 23.34
CA GLU A 457 -6.36 -21.43 23.97
C GLU A 457 -6.20 -21.39 25.50
N LYS A 458 -6.78 -20.36 26.12
CA LYS A 458 -6.87 -20.28 27.58
C LYS A 458 -7.78 -21.38 28.09
N TRP A 459 -7.42 -21.98 29.22
CA TRP A 459 -8.20 -23.05 29.81
C TRP A 459 -8.11 -23.11 31.33
N ASP A 460 -9.21 -23.56 31.97
CA ASP A 460 -9.33 -23.90 33.38
C ASP A 460 -10.34 -25.06 33.52
N SER A 461 -10.75 -25.41 34.77
CA SER A 461 -11.67 -26.53 35.00
C SER A 461 -12.98 -26.43 34.23
N LYS A 462 -13.50 -25.21 33.96
CA LYS A 462 -14.75 -24.99 33.22
C LYS A 462 -14.62 -25.31 31.72
N SER A 463 -13.39 -25.37 31.20
CA SER A 463 -13.16 -25.69 29.78
C SER A 463 -13.55 -27.13 29.42
N LEU A 464 -13.64 -28.01 30.40
CA LEU A 464 -14.10 -29.40 30.17
C LEU A 464 -15.52 -29.47 29.60
N GLU A 465 -16.39 -28.52 29.97
CA GLU A 465 -17.78 -28.47 29.47
C GLU A 465 -17.86 -28.26 27.95
N LYS A 466 -16.88 -27.58 27.39
CA LYS A 466 -16.83 -27.22 25.95
C LYS A 466 -15.94 -28.20 25.12
N GLY A 467 -15.21 -29.07 25.82
CA GLY A 467 -14.17 -29.88 25.24
C GLY A 467 -12.87 -29.14 24.99
N ILE A 468 -11.77 -29.67 25.46
CA ILE A 468 -10.40 -29.17 25.25
C ILE A 468 -9.46 -30.29 24.88
N GLY A 469 -8.18 -29.98 24.62
CA GLY A 469 -7.16 -30.98 24.32
C GLY A 469 -6.98 -32.04 25.40
N GLY A 470 -6.62 -33.26 25.03
CA GLY A 470 -6.48 -34.37 25.98
C GLY A 470 -5.39 -34.17 27.04
N SER A 471 -4.35 -33.40 26.72
CA SER A 471 -3.29 -33.08 27.68
C SER A 471 -3.72 -32.05 28.72
N GLU A 472 -4.49 -31.06 28.31
CA GLU A 472 -5.10 -30.04 29.18
C GLU A 472 -6.14 -30.69 30.12
N THR A 473 -6.99 -31.58 29.54
CA THR A 473 -7.94 -32.42 30.31
C THR A 473 -7.20 -33.22 31.37
N ALA A 474 -6.06 -33.84 31.05
CA ALA A 474 -5.28 -34.60 32.01
C ALA A 474 -4.76 -33.74 33.18
N VAL A 475 -4.28 -32.54 32.91
CA VAL A 475 -3.85 -31.59 33.98
C VAL A 475 -5.01 -31.25 34.92
N ILE A 476 -6.16 -30.91 34.35
CA ILE A 476 -7.35 -30.57 35.14
C ILE A 476 -7.79 -31.75 36.02
N GLU A 477 -7.99 -32.91 35.43
CA GLU A 477 -8.50 -34.07 36.14
C GLU A 477 -7.53 -34.61 37.19
N LEU A 478 -6.22 -34.65 36.90
CA LEU A 478 -5.20 -35.01 37.89
C LEU A 478 -5.17 -34.02 39.06
N SER A 479 -5.25 -32.74 38.78
CA SER A 479 -5.27 -31.69 39.79
C SER A 479 -6.49 -31.80 40.71
N LYS A 480 -7.67 -32.08 40.16
CA LYS A 480 -8.91 -32.33 40.93
C LYS A 480 -8.79 -33.59 41.81
N GLU A 481 -8.20 -34.66 41.26
CA GLU A 481 -8.01 -35.91 42.04
C GLU A 481 -7.02 -35.72 43.19
N TRP A 482 -5.95 -34.95 43.00
CA TRP A 482 -5.04 -34.59 44.12
C TRP A 482 -5.74 -33.73 45.16
N ALA A 483 -6.56 -32.76 44.74
CA ALA A 483 -7.35 -31.95 45.65
C ALA A 483 -8.32 -32.82 46.47
N ARG A 484 -9.01 -33.81 45.87
CA ARG A 484 -9.89 -34.78 46.53
C ARG A 484 -9.13 -35.62 47.55
N LYS A 485 -7.84 -35.88 47.31
CA LYS A 485 -6.96 -36.61 48.25
C LYS A 485 -6.35 -35.73 49.34
N GLY A 486 -6.75 -34.44 49.41
CA GLY A 486 -6.35 -33.51 50.48
C GLY A 486 -5.08 -32.70 50.15
N TYR A 487 -4.55 -32.77 48.91
CA TYR A 487 -3.49 -31.89 48.52
C TYR A 487 -4.02 -30.49 48.13
N LYS A 488 -3.26 -29.47 48.46
CA LYS A 488 -3.50 -28.09 47.95
C LYS A 488 -2.79 -27.94 46.62
N VAL A 489 -3.54 -27.90 45.53
CA VAL A 489 -2.99 -27.83 44.17
C VAL A 489 -3.11 -26.43 43.61
N THR A 490 -2.01 -25.87 43.14
CA THR A 490 -2.01 -24.61 42.39
C THR A 490 -1.46 -24.87 40.97
N VAL A 491 -2.30 -24.56 39.97
CA VAL A 491 -1.95 -24.65 38.54
C VAL A 491 -1.59 -23.26 38.05
N TYR A 492 -0.35 -23.09 37.61
CA TYR A 492 0.12 -21.88 36.91
C TYR A 492 0.06 -22.12 35.41
N GLY A 493 -0.80 -21.40 34.72
CA GLY A 493 -1.01 -21.54 33.27
C GLY A 493 -1.55 -20.26 32.67
N ASP A 494 -2.44 -20.38 31.71
CA ASP A 494 -3.20 -19.27 31.14
C ASP A 494 -4.71 -19.54 31.33
N PRO A 495 -5.24 -19.38 32.57
CA PRO A 495 -6.63 -19.68 32.85
C PRO A 495 -7.58 -18.65 32.23
N LEU A 496 -8.79 -19.09 31.84
CA LEU A 496 -9.89 -18.21 31.47
C LEU A 496 -10.32 -17.34 32.65
N HIS A 497 -10.33 -17.94 33.85
CA HIS A 497 -10.73 -17.28 35.11
C HIS A 497 -9.71 -17.63 36.20
N MET A 498 -9.08 -16.61 36.76
CA MET A 498 -8.23 -16.79 37.93
C MET A 498 -9.11 -17.07 39.16
N GLY A 499 -8.72 -18.04 39.99
CA GLY A 499 -9.43 -18.37 41.20
C GLY A 499 -9.36 -19.85 41.57
N GLU A 500 -10.14 -20.24 42.61
CA GLU A 500 -10.25 -21.61 43.07
C GLU A 500 -11.51 -22.26 42.51
N TYR A 501 -11.33 -23.42 41.84
CA TYR A 501 -12.40 -24.21 41.25
C TYR A 501 -12.16 -25.69 41.58
N GLU A 502 -13.16 -26.34 42.15
CA GLU A 502 -13.13 -27.79 42.53
C GLU A 502 -11.92 -28.14 43.41
N GLY A 503 -11.51 -27.22 44.33
CA GLY A 503 -10.36 -27.42 45.22
C GLY A 503 -8.99 -27.17 44.59
N VAL A 504 -8.94 -26.72 43.32
CA VAL A 504 -7.72 -26.39 42.61
C VAL A 504 -7.64 -24.87 42.38
N THR A 505 -6.51 -24.27 42.72
CA THR A 505 -6.28 -22.85 42.47
C THR A 505 -5.62 -22.68 41.10
N TYR A 506 -6.27 -21.90 40.21
CA TYR A 506 -5.74 -21.56 38.87
C TYR A 506 -5.23 -20.12 38.86
N LEU A 507 -3.94 -19.96 38.56
CA LEU A 507 -3.26 -18.66 38.49
C LEU A 507 -2.59 -18.47 37.13
N PRO A 508 -2.57 -17.24 36.60
CA PRO A 508 -1.77 -16.92 35.43
C PRO A 508 -0.28 -17.20 35.69
N TRP A 509 0.42 -17.68 34.65
CA TRP A 509 1.83 -18.05 34.73
C TRP A 509 2.76 -16.94 35.21
N TYR A 510 2.42 -15.67 34.96
CA TYR A 510 3.21 -14.51 35.40
C TYR A 510 3.07 -14.20 36.91
N TYR A 511 2.22 -14.92 37.63
CA TYR A 511 2.21 -14.93 39.11
C TYR A 511 3.22 -15.92 39.71
N PHE A 512 3.78 -16.81 38.89
CA PHE A 512 4.75 -17.80 39.35
C PHE A 512 6.03 -17.14 39.87
N ASN A 513 6.40 -17.44 41.14
CA ASN A 513 7.63 -16.96 41.74
C ASN A 513 8.72 -18.06 41.77
N LYS A 514 9.76 -17.88 40.97
CA LYS A 514 10.91 -18.80 40.91
C LYS A 514 11.68 -18.90 42.23
N GLY A 515 11.57 -17.91 43.12
CA GLY A 515 12.21 -17.89 44.41
C GLY A 515 11.58 -18.79 45.46
N ASP A 516 10.37 -19.30 45.23
CA ASP A 516 9.65 -20.20 46.12
C ASP A 516 10.46 -21.51 46.33
N LYS A 517 10.28 -22.13 47.52
CA LYS A 517 10.79 -23.45 47.81
C LYS A 517 9.62 -24.44 47.78
N PHE A 518 9.53 -25.21 46.71
CA PHE A 518 8.42 -26.13 46.49
C PHE A 518 8.61 -27.46 47.22
N SER A 519 7.55 -28.04 47.71
CA SER A 519 7.56 -29.43 48.14
C SER A 519 7.48 -30.35 46.94
N THR A 520 6.40 -30.26 46.15
CA THR A 520 6.25 -30.93 44.88
C THR A 520 6.03 -29.93 43.77
N PHE A 521 6.91 -29.98 42.78
CA PHE A 521 6.82 -29.15 41.57
C PHE A 521 6.66 -30.02 40.33
N ILE A 522 5.63 -29.76 39.55
CA ILE A 522 5.36 -30.50 38.32
C ILE A 522 5.44 -29.48 37.14
N GLN A 523 6.32 -29.76 36.19
CA GLN A 523 6.38 -29.00 34.95
C GLN A 523 5.73 -29.80 33.80
N TRP A 524 4.81 -29.16 33.11
CA TRP A 524 4.09 -29.72 31.98
C TRP A 524 4.86 -29.57 30.69
N ARG A 525 4.93 -30.61 29.88
CA ARG A 525 5.51 -30.67 28.52
C ARG A 525 6.98 -30.34 28.40
N GLY A 526 7.69 -30.07 29.46
CA GLY A 526 9.10 -29.69 29.40
C GLY A 526 9.79 -29.71 30.73
N ALA A 527 11.10 -29.41 30.76
CA ALA A 527 11.96 -29.47 31.94
C ALA A 527 12.80 -28.20 32.14
N SER A 528 12.52 -27.11 31.43
CA SER A 528 13.36 -25.90 31.41
C SER A 528 13.49 -25.21 32.78
N LEU A 529 12.56 -25.43 33.69
CA LEU A 529 12.61 -24.87 35.04
C LEU A 529 13.37 -25.73 36.04
N ALA A 530 13.73 -26.98 35.69
CA ALA A 530 14.41 -27.89 36.64
C ALA A 530 15.67 -27.31 37.26
N PRO A 531 16.62 -26.67 36.53
CA PRO A 531 17.80 -26.05 37.16
C PRO A 531 17.50 -24.69 37.79
N LEU A 532 16.29 -24.12 37.62
CA LEU A 532 15.98 -22.75 38.02
C LEU A 532 15.14 -22.62 39.28
N VAL A 533 14.44 -23.72 39.71
CA VAL A 533 13.58 -23.73 40.89
C VAL A 533 14.12 -24.67 41.95
N LYS A 534 13.79 -24.39 43.23
CA LYS A 534 14.13 -25.25 44.36
C LYS A 534 12.92 -26.07 44.77
N SER A 535 12.97 -27.39 44.58
CA SER A 535 11.91 -28.31 45.00
C SER A 535 12.48 -29.53 45.73
N LYS A 536 11.69 -30.11 46.64
CA LYS A 536 12.02 -31.42 47.26
C LYS A 536 11.81 -32.52 46.22
N LYS A 537 10.83 -32.37 45.33
CA LYS A 537 10.51 -33.30 44.25
C LYS A 537 10.14 -32.55 42.99
N PHE A 538 10.95 -32.73 41.92
CA PHE A 538 10.70 -32.14 40.59
C PHE A 538 10.19 -33.23 39.64
N ILE A 539 8.99 -33.08 39.13
CA ILE A 539 8.35 -34.01 38.22
C ILE A 539 8.14 -33.33 36.87
N VAL A 540 8.46 -34.03 35.80
CA VAL A 540 8.14 -33.60 34.42
C VAL A 540 6.97 -34.45 33.95
N ASP A 541 5.87 -33.81 33.55
CA ASP A 541 4.70 -34.48 32.97
C ASP A 541 4.69 -34.28 31.46
N LEU A 542 5.21 -35.23 30.70
CA LEU A 542 5.34 -35.19 29.25
C LEU A 542 4.08 -35.73 28.56
N HIS A 543 3.53 -34.90 27.66
CA HIS A 543 2.40 -35.24 26.79
C HIS A 543 2.79 -35.35 25.33
N ASP A 544 3.87 -34.66 24.92
CA ASP A 544 4.32 -34.58 23.53
C ASP A 544 5.70 -35.22 23.38
N VAL A 545 6.04 -35.59 22.15
CA VAL A 545 7.38 -36.01 21.78
C VAL A 545 8.37 -34.86 21.96
N VAL A 546 9.48 -35.13 22.62
CA VAL A 546 10.53 -34.16 22.93
C VAL A 546 11.85 -34.55 22.27
N ALA A 547 12.69 -33.57 21.98
CA ALA A 547 14.02 -33.82 21.47
C ALA A 547 15.02 -34.07 22.61
N GLN A 548 15.93 -35.01 22.43
CA GLN A 548 16.98 -35.31 23.42
C GLN A 548 17.84 -34.11 23.75
N VAL A 549 18.04 -33.19 22.81
CA VAL A 549 18.81 -31.95 23.00
C VAL A 549 18.21 -31.03 24.08
N ASP A 550 16.92 -31.12 24.32
CA ASP A 550 16.22 -30.34 25.35
C ASP A 550 16.50 -30.84 26.78
N TYR A 551 17.20 -31.96 26.94
CA TYR A 551 17.51 -32.65 28.20
C TYR A 551 19.02 -32.73 28.38
N SER A 552 19.64 -31.60 28.70
CA SER A 552 21.05 -31.57 29.10
C SER A 552 21.31 -32.34 30.41
N GLN A 553 22.56 -32.74 30.69
CA GLN A 553 22.89 -33.45 31.90
C GLN A 553 22.53 -32.66 33.18
N GLU A 554 22.62 -31.32 33.13
CA GLU A 554 22.20 -30.44 34.22
C GLU A 554 20.67 -30.57 34.49
N ILE A 555 19.86 -30.55 33.43
CA ILE A 555 18.40 -30.76 33.52
C ILE A 555 18.08 -32.14 34.05
N ILE A 556 18.72 -33.18 33.50
CA ILE A 556 18.52 -34.57 33.94
C ILE A 556 18.85 -34.74 35.43
N ASN A 557 19.92 -34.14 35.90
CA ASN A 557 20.31 -34.20 37.32
C ASN A 557 19.31 -33.51 38.24
N ALA A 558 18.66 -32.45 37.76
CA ALA A 558 17.69 -31.65 38.54
C ALA A 558 16.27 -32.21 38.56
N ILE A 559 15.97 -33.25 37.75
CA ILE A 559 14.65 -33.90 37.68
C ILE A 559 14.68 -35.15 38.59
N ASP A 560 13.60 -35.39 39.32
CA ASP A 560 13.41 -36.63 40.06
C ASP A 560 12.62 -37.69 39.28
N VAL A 561 11.58 -37.28 38.54
CA VAL A 561 10.71 -38.17 37.80
C VAL A 561 10.27 -37.54 36.49
N VAL A 562 10.24 -38.33 35.43
CA VAL A 562 9.59 -38.00 34.16
C VAL A 562 8.46 -38.96 33.89
N ILE A 563 7.26 -38.42 33.74
CA ILE A 563 6.05 -39.19 33.43
C ILE A 563 5.86 -39.22 31.91
N PHE A 564 5.93 -40.40 31.33
CA PHE A 564 5.67 -40.68 29.92
C PHE A 564 4.31 -41.33 29.72
N LYS A 565 3.66 -41.07 28.60
CA LYS A 565 2.32 -41.63 28.29
C LYS A 565 2.36 -43.04 27.67
N SER A 566 3.53 -43.49 27.23
CA SER A 566 3.77 -44.84 26.71
C SER A 566 5.25 -45.21 26.78
N GLN A 567 5.56 -46.54 26.65
CA GLN A 567 6.94 -47.01 26.56
C GLN A 567 7.65 -46.48 25.31
N TYR A 568 6.93 -46.34 24.19
CA TYR A 568 7.46 -45.72 22.98
C TYR A 568 7.91 -44.29 23.25
N HIS A 569 7.11 -43.54 23.99
CA HIS A 569 7.44 -42.15 24.35
C HIS A 569 8.68 -42.10 25.26
N ALA A 570 8.81 -43.01 26.25
CA ALA A 570 9.99 -43.08 27.10
C ALA A 570 11.27 -43.38 26.32
N ASN A 571 11.21 -44.23 25.32
CA ASN A 571 12.36 -44.58 24.47
C ASN A 571 12.90 -43.40 23.64
N MET A 572 12.19 -42.31 23.54
CA MET A 572 12.66 -41.08 22.87
C MET A 572 13.74 -40.34 23.66
N LEU A 573 13.90 -40.63 24.96
CA LEU A 573 14.93 -40.06 25.83
C LEU A 573 15.87 -41.17 26.37
N PRO A 574 16.70 -41.77 25.54
CA PRO A 574 17.50 -42.94 25.91
C PRO A 574 18.59 -42.65 26.97
N ASN A 575 18.95 -41.37 27.18
CA ASN A 575 19.95 -40.98 28.16
C ASN A 575 19.34 -40.67 29.55
N LEU A 576 18.03 -40.79 29.70
CA LEU A 576 17.39 -40.64 31.01
C LEU A 576 17.56 -41.91 31.83
N PRO A 577 18.03 -41.86 33.10
CA PRO A 577 18.13 -43.03 33.96
C PRO A 577 16.78 -43.71 34.21
N ASP A 578 16.78 -45.03 34.20
CA ASP A 578 15.53 -45.83 34.33
C ASP A 578 14.76 -45.55 35.62
N GLU A 579 15.47 -45.24 36.71
CA GLU A 579 14.87 -44.88 37.99
C GLU A 579 14.09 -43.54 37.96
N LYS A 580 14.30 -42.73 36.95
CA LYS A 580 13.58 -41.46 36.73
C LYS A 580 12.37 -41.61 35.78
N ILE A 581 12.22 -42.77 35.14
CA ILE A 581 11.17 -43.04 34.17
C ILE A 581 9.93 -43.60 34.84
N GLN A 582 8.80 -42.99 34.59
CA GLN A 582 7.48 -43.54 34.95
C GLN A 582 6.59 -43.53 33.69
N VAL A 583 6.04 -44.66 33.34
CA VAL A 583 5.11 -44.77 32.20
C VAL A 583 3.70 -44.82 32.77
N ILE A 584 2.94 -43.73 32.59
CA ILE A 584 1.56 -43.61 33.09
C ILE A 584 0.71 -43.04 31.95
N SER A 585 -0.16 -43.90 31.38
CA SER A 585 -1.13 -43.47 30.37
C SER A 585 -2.17 -42.52 30.97
N ASN A 586 -2.73 -41.65 30.13
CA ASN A 586 -3.86 -40.84 30.54
C ASN A 586 -5.06 -41.75 30.84
N GLY A 587 -5.72 -41.48 31.95
CA GLY A 587 -6.97 -42.17 32.31
C GLY A 587 -8.12 -41.72 31.39
N ILE A 588 -9.16 -42.58 31.34
CA ILE A 588 -10.45 -42.26 30.70
C ILE A 588 -11.50 -42.21 31.80
N ILE A 589 -12.29 -41.13 31.83
CA ILE A 589 -13.50 -41.13 32.65
C ILE A 589 -14.57 -41.85 31.84
N LEU A 590 -15.06 -42.97 32.35
CA LEU A 590 -16.23 -43.63 31.79
C LEU A 590 -17.45 -42.94 32.36
N TYR A 591 -18.18 -42.28 31.51
CA TYR A 591 -19.53 -41.76 31.86
C TYR A 591 -20.50 -42.92 31.63
N ASP A 592 -21.27 -43.31 32.68
CA ASP A 592 -22.36 -44.26 32.60
C ASP A 592 -23.54 -43.71 31.78
#